data_3b0ce67430c22cf6b05a53de1e9f77d2
#
_entry.id   3b0ce67430c22cf6b05a53de1e9f77d2
#
_cell.length_a   1.000
_cell.length_b   1.000
_cell.length_c   1.000
_cell.angle_alpha   90.00
_cell.angle_beta   90.00
_cell.angle_gamma   90.00
#
_symmetry.space_group_name_H-M   'P 1'
#
loop_
_entity.id
_entity.type
_entity.pdbx_description
1 polymer ?
#
loop_
_entity_poly.entity_id
_entity_poly.type
_entity_poly.pdbx_seq_one_letter_code
_entity_poly.pdbx_strand_id
1 'polypeptide(L)'
;MSGRTEGGAAERDHNPVAQLLPRFLLVLALTPLPTPAFAHASDRGHVLLLPTGYYVAGGALAVAASFLVLALLPSDFLDRFWQRRLPLFAFGDGARTIVSLLSFAGFAILIAAGLFGSRDPLSNPLPLTIWTLLWVGLVLLQGLFGNLWSWLNPWYGPWRVVSRLFGEREIKRLPAWLGYWPAFVLFLAFAWFELIDPAPDDPARLAWAAGLYWLLSFAAMLVFGYLDWSRGGEFLTVFFTMVARFAVIERNEDGRLSFCWPGAKLINAAPLSLSGTAFLLLALSSVSFDGLSKTFFWFGLFGINPLEFPGRTAVVGIGTFGLVLMFVLLAAAFILAIVLGQRLAGSKHSLGQAAGLLVWSIVPIALAYHVAHYLAALLVDGQYAVAALSDPFALGWNLFGTADMQIEAGVVAGADSAWWLWNVQAGVIIAGHMLAVLVAHGLAWRLHPVPARAALSQFPLTVLMIAYTVFGLWLLATPAAG
;
A
#
# COMPACT_ATOMS: atom_id res chain seq x y z
N MET A 1 39.08 16.89 65.48
CA MET A 1 37.80 17.29 64.95
C MET A 1 38.00 17.40 63.42
N SER A 2 37.96 16.34 62.68
CA SER A 2 36.82 15.68 62.05
C SER A 2 36.05 16.58 61.04
N GLY A 3 36.43 16.49 59.79
CA GLY A 3 35.75 17.06 58.62
C GLY A 3 35.86 16.08 57.45
N ARG A 4 34.89 15.22 57.28
CA ARG A 4 34.73 14.30 56.14
C ARG A 4 34.41 15.11 54.89
N THR A 5 35.18 14.95 53.83
CA THR A 5 34.81 15.31 52.46
C THR A 5 34.21 14.08 51.79
N GLU A 6 32.92 14.11 51.50
CA GLU A 6 32.24 13.15 50.68
C GLU A 6 32.61 13.38 49.19
N GLY A 7 33.24 12.38 48.57
CA GLY A 7 33.49 12.35 47.14
C GLY A 7 32.24 11.90 46.37
N GLY A 8 31.60 12.81 45.66
CA GLY A 8 30.55 12.50 44.69
C GLY A 8 31.11 11.70 43.51
N ALA A 9 30.73 10.42 43.40
CA ALA A 9 31.01 9.64 42.23
C ALA A 9 30.10 10.15 41.08
N ALA A 10 30.70 10.72 40.04
CA ALA A 10 30.02 11.07 38.82
C ALA A 10 29.58 9.80 38.11
N GLU A 11 28.30 9.54 38.16
CA GLU A 11 27.62 8.50 37.39
C GLU A 11 27.80 8.81 35.89
N ARG A 12 28.67 8.06 35.22
CA ARG A 12 28.87 8.18 33.76
C ARG A 12 27.64 7.64 33.09
N ASP A 13 26.84 8.53 32.56
CA ASP A 13 25.70 8.27 31.72
C ASP A 13 26.18 7.50 30.46
N HIS A 14 26.08 6.18 30.48
CA HIS A 14 26.44 5.33 29.37
C HIS A 14 25.29 5.40 28.32
N ASN A 15 25.42 6.32 27.38
CA ASN A 15 24.53 6.40 26.24
C ASN A 15 24.83 5.23 25.30
N PRO A 16 23.99 4.15 25.27
CA PRO A 16 24.24 2.95 24.46
C PRO A 16 24.17 3.25 22.95
N VAL A 17 23.50 4.32 22.53
CA VAL A 17 23.40 4.75 21.13
C VAL A 17 24.76 5.21 20.60
N ALA A 18 25.56 5.89 21.42
CA ALA A 18 26.89 6.34 21.03
C ALA A 18 27.90 5.19 20.81
N GLN A 19 27.65 4.02 21.43
CA GLN A 19 28.48 2.83 21.23
C GLN A 19 28.03 1.98 20.05
N LEU A 20 26.74 2.08 19.64
CA LEU A 20 26.19 1.34 18.51
C LEU A 20 26.46 2.01 17.16
N LEU A 21 26.60 3.33 17.14
CA LEU A 21 26.84 4.13 15.93
C LEU A 21 28.07 3.66 15.13
N PRO A 22 29.27 3.47 15.74
CA PRO A 22 30.44 2.99 15.01
C PRO A 22 30.31 1.55 14.53
N ARG A 23 29.58 0.68 15.26
CA ARG A 23 29.30 -0.69 14.84
C ARG A 23 28.32 -0.75 13.69
N PHE A 24 27.31 0.11 13.68
CA PHE A 24 26.36 0.24 12.58
C PHE A 24 27.04 0.74 11.30
N LEU A 25 27.91 1.75 11.40
CA LEU A 25 28.68 2.24 10.26
C LEU A 25 29.65 1.17 9.71
N LEU A 26 30.19 0.31 10.58
CA LEU A 26 31.03 -0.81 10.17
C LEU A 26 30.25 -1.87 9.42
N VAL A 27 29.04 -2.21 9.86
CA VAL A 27 28.15 -3.15 9.16
C VAL A 27 27.74 -2.59 7.79
N LEU A 28 27.43 -1.30 7.70
CA LEU A 28 27.09 -0.62 6.45
C LEU A 28 28.27 -0.60 5.46
N ALA A 29 29.52 -0.44 5.98
CA ALA A 29 30.75 -0.46 5.18
C ALA A 29 31.14 -1.88 4.70
N LEU A 30 30.66 -2.93 5.37
CA LEU A 30 30.95 -4.34 5.03
C LEU A 30 29.85 -4.98 4.14
N THR A 31 28.77 -4.26 3.82
CA THR A 31 27.80 -4.77 2.84
C THR A 31 28.45 -4.76 1.46
N PRO A 32 28.55 -5.91 0.76
CA PRO A 32 29.12 -5.95 -0.59
C PRO A 32 28.27 -5.07 -1.52
N LEU A 33 28.91 -4.07 -2.14
CA LEU A 33 28.29 -3.30 -3.21
C LEU A 33 27.91 -4.27 -4.34
N PRO A 34 26.67 -4.24 -4.85
CA PRO A 34 26.27 -5.10 -5.94
C PRO A 34 27.15 -4.83 -7.16
N THR A 35 27.83 -5.85 -7.67
CA THR A 35 28.53 -5.79 -8.95
C THR A 35 27.51 -5.56 -10.06
N PRO A 36 27.77 -4.67 -11.03
CA PRO A 36 26.84 -4.42 -12.11
C PRO A 36 26.65 -5.70 -12.95
N ALA A 37 25.47 -6.28 -12.93
CA ALA A 37 25.06 -7.32 -13.85
C ALA A 37 24.67 -6.67 -15.19
N PHE A 38 25.40 -6.95 -16.25
CA PHE A 38 25.05 -6.50 -17.61
C PHE A 38 23.88 -7.34 -18.13
N ALA A 39 22.68 -6.76 -18.15
CA ALA A 39 21.49 -7.39 -18.74
C ALA A 39 21.25 -6.89 -20.16
N HIS A 40 20.82 -7.79 -21.03
CA HIS A 40 20.57 -7.53 -22.45
C HIS A 40 19.22 -6.84 -22.68
N ALA A 41 19.10 -6.12 -23.79
CA ALA A 41 18.03 -5.19 -24.12
C ALA A 41 16.62 -5.81 -24.11
N SER A 42 15.71 -5.15 -23.41
CA SER A 42 14.27 -5.33 -23.49
C SER A 42 13.62 -4.00 -23.88
N ASP A 43 12.30 -3.94 -24.05
CA ASP A 43 11.54 -2.72 -24.40
C ASP A 43 11.77 -1.53 -23.44
N ARG A 44 12.34 -1.77 -22.25
CA ARG A 44 12.85 -0.75 -21.34
C ARG A 44 14.33 -0.42 -21.53
N GLY A 45 14.85 -0.56 -22.75
CA GLY A 45 16.26 -0.33 -23.07
C GLY A 45 16.82 1.01 -22.60
N HIS A 46 16.00 2.06 -22.53
CA HIS A 46 16.41 3.37 -22.04
C HIS A 46 16.72 3.39 -20.53
N VAL A 47 16.08 2.54 -19.72
CA VAL A 47 16.35 2.43 -18.26
C VAL A 47 17.73 1.84 -18.01
N LEU A 48 18.23 0.97 -18.88
CA LEU A 48 19.58 0.38 -18.80
C LEU A 48 20.70 1.41 -19.01
N LEU A 49 20.40 2.55 -19.62
CA LEU A 49 21.33 3.66 -19.78
C LEU A 49 21.45 4.52 -18.51
N LEU A 50 20.56 4.35 -17.56
CA LEU A 50 20.58 5.09 -16.30
C LEU A 50 21.51 4.41 -15.28
N PRO A 51 22.21 5.18 -14.45
CA PRO A 51 23.09 4.64 -13.41
C PRO A 51 22.32 4.10 -12.21
N THR A 52 21.46 3.09 -12.42
CA THR A 52 20.50 2.55 -11.42
C THR A 52 21.17 2.10 -10.14
N GLY A 53 22.41 1.62 -10.18
CA GLY A 53 23.18 1.25 -9.00
C GLY A 53 23.38 2.40 -8.00
N TYR A 54 23.58 3.63 -8.48
CA TYR A 54 23.68 4.81 -7.61
C TYR A 54 22.34 5.15 -6.93
N TYR A 55 21.22 4.94 -7.61
CA TYR A 55 19.89 5.12 -7.01
C TYR A 55 19.63 4.09 -5.89
N VAL A 56 20.02 2.83 -6.12
CA VAL A 56 19.88 1.76 -5.11
C VAL A 56 20.73 2.08 -3.88
N ALA A 57 22.02 2.40 -4.08
CA ALA A 57 22.92 2.74 -2.99
C ALA A 57 22.50 4.04 -2.28
N GLY A 58 22.20 5.10 -3.03
CA GLY A 58 21.74 6.39 -2.50
C GLY A 58 20.43 6.28 -1.75
N GLY A 59 19.46 5.50 -2.25
CA GLY A 59 18.19 5.24 -1.59
C GLY A 59 18.36 4.50 -0.26
N ALA A 60 19.16 3.43 -0.25
CA ALA A 60 19.48 2.70 0.97
C ALA A 60 20.16 3.60 2.03
N LEU A 61 21.13 4.42 1.61
CA LEU A 61 21.82 5.38 2.47
C LEU A 61 20.88 6.47 3.00
N ALA A 62 19.97 6.99 2.17
CA ALA A 62 19.01 8.01 2.59
C ALA A 62 18.06 7.47 3.68
N VAL A 63 17.57 6.23 3.52
CA VAL A 63 16.72 5.58 4.52
C VAL A 63 17.50 5.30 5.82
N ALA A 64 18.74 4.82 5.72
CA ALA A 64 19.61 4.61 6.88
C ALA A 64 19.91 5.93 7.60
N ALA A 65 20.27 6.99 6.86
CA ALA A 65 20.55 8.31 7.41
C ALA A 65 19.30 8.91 8.09
N SER A 66 18.11 8.73 7.52
CA SER A 66 16.86 9.20 8.14
C SER A 66 16.65 8.57 9.52
N PHE A 67 16.91 7.27 9.67
CA PHE A 67 16.86 6.60 10.98
C PHE A 67 17.86 7.17 11.98
N LEU A 68 19.12 7.40 11.55
CA LEU A 68 20.16 7.96 12.42
C LEU A 68 19.79 9.37 12.90
N VAL A 69 19.29 10.21 12.01
CA VAL A 69 18.83 11.56 12.36
C VAL A 69 17.68 11.49 13.37
N LEU A 70 16.67 10.64 13.12
CA LEU A 70 15.52 10.49 14.00
C LEU A 70 15.91 9.96 15.40
N ALA A 71 16.86 9.02 15.47
CA ALA A 71 17.34 8.49 16.74
C ALA A 71 18.02 9.54 17.63
N LEU A 72 18.44 10.68 17.05
CA LEU A 72 19.06 11.80 17.75
C LEU A 72 18.07 12.93 18.06
N LEU A 73 16.88 12.94 17.46
CA LEU A 73 15.90 14.00 17.67
C LEU A 73 15.17 13.84 19.02
N PRO A 74 14.90 14.97 19.72
CA PRO A 74 14.07 14.93 20.92
C PRO A 74 12.63 14.52 20.63
N SER A 75 12.03 13.72 21.51
CA SER A 75 10.63 13.29 21.42
C SER A 75 9.65 14.45 21.28
N ASP A 76 9.84 15.52 22.05
CA ASP A 76 8.96 16.69 22.06
C ASP A 76 8.89 17.40 20.71
N PHE A 77 9.94 17.30 19.89
CA PHE A 77 9.92 17.84 18.53
C PHE A 77 8.98 17.03 17.64
N LEU A 78 9.09 15.70 17.70
CA LEU A 78 8.25 14.79 16.91
C LEU A 78 6.78 14.87 17.32
N ASP A 79 6.50 14.95 18.62
CA ASP A 79 5.12 15.07 19.13
C ASP A 79 4.49 16.38 18.64
N ARG A 80 5.18 17.50 18.74
CA ARG A 80 4.70 18.79 18.22
C ARG A 80 4.51 18.77 16.71
N PHE A 81 5.37 18.06 15.97
CA PHE A 81 5.23 17.88 14.52
C PHE A 81 3.96 17.12 14.18
N TRP A 82 3.71 15.99 14.84
CA TRP A 82 2.55 15.14 14.58
C TRP A 82 1.21 15.72 15.04
N GLN A 83 1.23 16.60 16.03
CA GLN A 83 0.00 17.20 16.58
C GLN A 83 -0.50 18.43 15.81
N ARG A 84 0.30 19.01 14.93
CA ARG A 84 -0.11 20.19 14.16
C ARG A 84 -1.31 19.88 13.27
N ARG A 85 -2.36 20.69 13.43
CA ARG A 85 -3.59 20.65 12.64
C ARG A 85 -3.96 22.06 12.19
N LEU A 86 -4.26 22.21 10.90
CA LEU A 86 -4.81 23.46 10.37
C LEU A 86 -6.29 23.20 10.05
N PRO A 87 -7.22 23.85 10.75
CA PRO A 87 -8.64 23.65 10.50
C PRO A 87 -9.01 24.18 9.09
N LEU A 88 -9.86 23.42 8.40
CA LEU A 88 -10.44 23.78 7.11
C LEU A 88 -11.92 24.12 7.32
N PHE A 89 -12.80 23.43 6.64
CA PHE A 89 -14.24 23.63 6.72
C PHE A 89 -14.94 22.36 7.25
N ALA A 90 -16.20 22.52 7.65
CA ALA A 90 -17.04 21.38 8.04
C ALA A 90 -17.76 20.81 6.82
N PHE A 91 -17.84 19.48 6.73
CA PHE A 91 -18.50 18.77 5.65
C PHE A 91 -19.46 17.72 6.23
N GLY A 92 -20.77 17.95 6.01
CA GLY A 92 -21.82 17.10 6.58
C GLY A 92 -22.08 15.82 5.75
N ASP A 93 -22.65 14.79 6.38
CA ASP A 93 -22.93 13.48 5.76
C ASP A 93 -24.23 13.42 4.93
N GLY A 94 -24.93 14.55 4.75
CA GLY A 94 -26.27 14.58 4.13
C GLY A 94 -26.34 13.97 2.73
N ALA A 95 -25.32 14.18 1.90
CA ALA A 95 -25.29 13.68 0.54
C ALA A 95 -24.74 12.22 0.40
N ARG A 96 -24.23 11.63 1.47
CA ARG A 96 -23.55 10.32 1.42
C ARG A 96 -24.41 9.20 0.81
N THR A 97 -25.70 9.15 1.16
CA THR A 97 -26.60 8.12 0.60
C THR A 97 -26.80 8.32 -0.90
N ILE A 98 -26.96 9.57 -1.34
CA ILE A 98 -27.14 9.89 -2.77
C ILE A 98 -25.87 9.55 -3.54
N VAL A 99 -24.70 9.95 -3.07
CA VAL A 99 -23.40 9.63 -3.70
C VAL A 99 -23.22 8.12 -3.82
N SER A 100 -23.50 7.36 -2.75
CA SER A 100 -23.41 5.89 -2.77
C SER A 100 -24.40 5.25 -3.75
N LEU A 101 -25.62 5.77 -3.87
CA LEU A 101 -26.59 5.27 -4.86
C LEU A 101 -26.15 5.58 -6.29
N LEU A 102 -25.59 6.77 -6.54
CA LEU A 102 -25.00 7.09 -7.85
C LEU A 102 -23.80 6.19 -8.17
N SER A 103 -22.95 5.90 -7.19
CA SER A 103 -21.84 4.96 -7.35
C SER A 103 -22.35 3.54 -7.66
N PHE A 104 -23.43 3.10 -7.01
CA PHE A 104 -24.06 1.83 -7.31
C PHE A 104 -24.64 1.81 -8.73
N ALA A 105 -25.34 2.86 -9.17
CA ALA A 105 -25.86 2.97 -10.52
C ALA A 105 -24.72 2.93 -11.56
N GLY A 106 -23.64 3.69 -11.32
CA GLY A 106 -22.43 3.63 -12.17
C GLY A 106 -21.81 2.24 -12.20
N PHE A 107 -21.69 1.58 -11.05
CA PHE A 107 -21.22 0.20 -10.98
C PHE A 107 -22.10 -0.78 -11.78
N ALA A 108 -23.43 -0.66 -11.68
CA ALA A 108 -24.36 -1.49 -12.45
C ALA A 108 -24.22 -1.27 -13.97
N ILE A 109 -24.01 -0.01 -14.40
CA ILE A 109 -23.72 0.31 -15.81
C ILE A 109 -22.40 -0.31 -16.26
N LEU A 110 -21.35 -0.24 -15.44
CA LEU A 110 -20.06 -0.87 -15.74
C LEU A 110 -20.17 -2.39 -15.87
N ILE A 111 -20.91 -3.06 -14.97
CA ILE A 111 -21.19 -4.50 -15.08
C ILE A 111 -21.93 -4.80 -16.39
N ALA A 112 -22.95 -4.01 -16.73
CA ALA A 112 -23.68 -4.19 -17.99
C ALA A 112 -22.75 -3.96 -19.21
N ALA A 113 -21.87 -2.96 -19.18
CA ALA A 113 -20.89 -2.73 -20.24
C ALA A 113 -19.89 -3.89 -20.37
N GLY A 114 -19.44 -4.48 -19.24
CA GLY A 114 -18.59 -5.67 -19.24
C GLY A 114 -19.25 -6.89 -19.86
N LEU A 115 -20.56 -7.07 -19.67
CA LEU A 115 -21.32 -8.22 -20.21
C LEU A 115 -21.76 -8.02 -21.65
N PHE A 116 -22.13 -6.80 -22.05
CA PHE A 116 -22.83 -6.51 -23.32
C PHE A 116 -22.08 -5.49 -24.21
N GLY A 117 -21.02 -4.87 -23.73
CA GLY A 117 -20.20 -3.91 -24.49
C GLY A 117 -19.06 -4.55 -25.26
N SER A 118 -18.04 -3.76 -25.59
CA SER A 118 -16.84 -4.24 -26.30
C SER A 118 -16.12 -5.33 -25.51
N ARG A 119 -15.58 -6.33 -26.24
CA ARG A 119 -14.70 -7.36 -25.66
C ARG A 119 -13.24 -6.91 -25.57
N ASP A 120 -12.89 -5.82 -26.24
CA ASP A 120 -11.56 -5.21 -26.13
C ASP A 120 -11.42 -4.49 -24.78
N PRO A 121 -10.46 -4.88 -23.92
CA PRO A 121 -10.25 -4.27 -22.61
C PRO A 121 -9.95 -2.77 -22.66
N LEU A 122 -9.30 -2.28 -23.72
CA LEU A 122 -8.97 -0.86 -23.87
C LEU A 122 -10.16 -0.01 -24.37
N SER A 123 -11.19 -0.65 -24.91
CA SER A 123 -12.42 0.01 -25.38
C SER A 123 -13.61 -0.25 -24.44
N ASN A 124 -13.42 -1.05 -23.36
CA ASN A 124 -14.47 -1.32 -22.39
C ASN A 124 -14.19 -0.57 -21.08
N PRO A 125 -15.14 0.22 -20.56
CA PRO A 125 -14.91 1.02 -19.36
C PRO A 125 -14.76 0.18 -18.08
N LEU A 126 -15.23 -1.08 -18.02
CA LEU A 126 -15.17 -1.87 -16.79
C LEU A 126 -13.75 -2.24 -16.38
N PRO A 127 -12.88 -2.87 -17.21
CA PRO A 127 -11.49 -3.14 -16.84
C PRO A 127 -10.72 -1.88 -16.50
N LEU A 128 -10.86 -0.84 -17.33
CA LEU A 128 -10.19 0.44 -17.13
C LEU A 128 -10.62 1.13 -15.82
N THR A 129 -11.91 1.05 -15.46
CA THR A 129 -12.38 1.61 -14.19
C THR A 129 -11.89 0.80 -13.00
N ILE A 130 -11.94 -0.53 -13.05
CA ILE A 130 -11.50 -1.36 -11.91
C ILE A 130 -9.99 -1.30 -11.73
N TRP A 131 -9.21 -1.54 -12.78
CA TRP A 131 -7.76 -1.66 -12.65
C TRP A 131 -7.06 -0.31 -12.60
N THR A 132 -7.53 0.69 -13.34
CA THR A 132 -6.84 1.98 -13.43
C THR A 132 -7.46 3.04 -12.51
N LEU A 133 -8.79 3.29 -12.61
CA LEU A 133 -9.39 4.39 -11.84
C LEU A 133 -9.62 4.03 -10.37
N LEU A 134 -10.12 2.81 -10.08
CA LEU A 134 -10.38 2.38 -8.71
C LEU A 134 -9.09 1.91 -8.02
N TRP A 135 -8.39 0.93 -8.64
CA TRP A 135 -7.25 0.28 -8.01
C TRP A 135 -6.02 1.19 -7.94
N VAL A 136 -5.80 2.05 -8.94
CA VAL A 136 -4.68 3.00 -8.92
C VAL A 136 -5.14 4.40 -8.53
N GLY A 137 -5.99 5.02 -9.31
CA GLY A 137 -6.38 6.41 -9.14
C GLY A 137 -6.99 6.69 -7.77
N LEU A 138 -7.99 5.91 -7.36
CA LEU A 138 -8.65 6.13 -6.07
C LEU A 138 -7.73 5.80 -4.89
N VAL A 139 -6.83 4.82 -4.98
CA VAL A 139 -5.83 4.55 -3.93
C VAL A 139 -4.95 5.78 -3.69
N LEU A 140 -4.49 6.46 -4.75
CA LEU A 140 -3.71 7.69 -4.64
C LEU A 140 -4.52 8.82 -4.00
N LEU A 141 -5.75 9.00 -4.44
CA LEU A 141 -6.65 10.01 -3.86
C LEU A 141 -6.95 9.74 -2.39
N GLN A 142 -7.13 8.48 -2.00
CA GLN A 142 -7.31 8.07 -0.59
C GLN A 142 -6.07 8.39 0.25
N GLY A 143 -4.88 8.11 -0.30
CA GLY A 143 -3.60 8.41 0.36
C GLY A 143 -3.35 9.91 0.54
N LEU A 144 -3.92 10.76 -0.31
CA LEU A 144 -3.79 12.21 -0.23
C LEU A 144 -4.93 12.86 0.56
N PHE A 145 -6.17 12.59 0.19
CA PHE A 145 -7.35 13.36 0.64
C PHE A 145 -8.16 12.68 1.75
N GLY A 146 -7.81 11.45 2.13
CA GLY A 146 -8.53 10.71 3.17
C GLY A 146 -9.59 9.77 2.62
N ASN A 147 -10.51 9.31 3.48
CA ASN A 147 -11.43 8.23 3.15
C ASN A 147 -12.59 8.66 2.23
N LEU A 148 -12.29 8.86 0.94
CA LEU A 148 -13.28 9.13 -0.10
C LEU A 148 -14.21 7.94 -0.34
N TRP A 149 -13.69 6.70 -0.17
CA TRP A 149 -14.48 5.47 -0.30
C TRP A 149 -15.68 5.42 0.63
N SER A 150 -15.59 6.04 1.79
CA SER A 150 -16.74 6.14 2.69
C SER A 150 -17.98 6.77 2.06
N TRP A 151 -17.80 7.55 0.99
CA TRP A 151 -18.84 8.20 0.20
C TRP A 151 -19.15 7.45 -1.08
N LEU A 152 -18.11 7.01 -1.80
CA LEU A 152 -18.19 6.33 -3.10
C LEU A 152 -18.58 4.85 -3.00
N ASN A 153 -18.61 4.29 -1.82
CA ASN A 153 -18.91 2.88 -1.58
C ASN A 153 -20.29 2.49 -2.14
N PRO A 154 -20.39 1.55 -3.09
CA PRO A 154 -21.64 1.23 -3.79
C PRO A 154 -22.60 0.34 -2.99
N TRP A 155 -22.26 -0.04 -1.74
CA TRP A 155 -23.11 -0.85 -0.87
C TRP A 155 -23.94 -0.03 0.11
N TYR A 156 -23.41 1.11 0.58
CA TYR A 156 -24.05 1.89 1.65
C TYR A 156 -25.45 2.39 1.27
N GLY A 157 -25.60 2.97 0.07
CA GLY A 157 -26.87 3.48 -0.42
C GLY A 157 -27.95 2.39 -0.56
N PRO A 158 -27.69 1.29 -1.31
CA PRO A 158 -28.62 0.15 -1.41
C PRO A 158 -28.95 -0.46 -0.04
N TRP A 159 -27.96 -0.68 0.83
CA TRP A 159 -28.20 -1.19 2.18
C TRP A 159 -29.14 -0.26 2.97
N ARG A 160 -28.94 1.05 2.87
CA ARG A 160 -29.75 2.06 3.56
C ARG A 160 -31.21 2.06 3.06
N VAL A 161 -31.41 1.89 1.74
CA VAL A 161 -32.74 1.76 1.15
C VAL A 161 -33.44 0.50 1.63
N VAL A 162 -32.77 -0.65 1.54
CA VAL A 162 -33.33 -1.94 2.00
C VAL A 162 -33.68 -1.91 3.49
N SER A 163 -32.79 -1.37 4.32
CA SER A 163 -33.03 -1.25 5.77
C SER A 163 -34.23 -0.34 6.11
N ARG A 164 -34.48 0.71 5.31
CA ARG A 164 -35.67 1.58 5.47
C ARG A 164 -36.97 0.91 5.06
N LEU A 165 -36.94 0.13 3.97
CA LEU A 165 -38.13 -0.53 3.42
C LEU A 165 -38.58 -1.74 4.24
N PHE A 166 -37.64 -2.51 4.76
CA PHE A 166 -37.91 -3.78 5.43
C PHE A 166 -37.75 -3.74 6.94
N GLY A 167 -37.45 -2.55 7.51
CA GLY A 167 -37.19 -2.35 8.93
C GLY A 167 -35.82 -2.87 9.37
N GLU A 168 -35.44 -2.54 10.59
CA GLU A 168 -34.22 -3.08 11.21
C GLU A 168 -34.44 -4.56 11.56
N ARG A 169 -33.79 -5.45 10.82
CA ARG A 169 -33.76 -6.88 11.14
C ARG A 169 -32.79 -7.11 12.31
N GLU A 170 -33.01 -8.19 13.07
CA GLU A 170 -32.00 -8.67 14.01
C GLU A 170 -30.70 -8.92 13.28
N ILE A 171 -29.73 -8.06 13.54
CA ILE A 171 -28.40 -8.11 12.93
C ILE A 171 -27.55 -9.08 13.75
N LYS A 172 -27.07 -10.15 13.12
CA LYS A 172 -26.07 -11.02 13.74
C LYS A 172 -24.75 -10.26 13.82
N ARG A 173 -24.20 -10.11 15.02
CA ARG A 173 -22.85 -9.51 15.14
C ARG A 173 -21.81 -10.42 14.48
N LEU A 174 -20.89 -9.81 13.74
CA LEU A 174 -19.74 -10.54 13.22
C LEU A 174 -18.92 -11.08 14.41
N PRO A 175 -18.64 -12.41 14.49
CA PRO A 175 -17.84 -12.95 15.59
C PRO A 175 -16.49 -12.24 15.74
N ALA A 176 -16.17 -11.77 16.94
CA ALA A 176 -14.97 -10.97 17.19
C ALA A 176 -13.66 -11.69 16.80
N TRP A 177 -13.64 -13.03 16.87
CA TRP A 177 -12.47 -13.83 16.48
C TRP A 177 -12.17 -13.79 14.97
N LEU A 178 -13.17 -13.48 14.13
CA LEU A 178 -12.96 -13.32 12.70
C LEU A 178 -12.10 -12.08 12.38
N GLY A 179 -12.25 -10.98 13.15
CA GLY A 179 -11.48 -9.76 12.92
C GLY A 179 -11.48 -9.34 11.46
N TYR A 180 -10.29 -9.29 10.84
CA TYR A 180 -10.08 -8.95 9.43
C TYR A 180 -9.88 -10.18 8.52
N TRP A 181 -10.04 -11.43 9.02
CA TRP A 181 -9.84 -12.62 8.19
C TRP A 181 -10.73 -12.70 6.94
N PRO A 182 -12.02 -12.32 6.98
CA PRO A 182 -12.84 -12.31 5.78
C PRO A 182 -12.28 -11.33 4.72
N ALA A 183 -11.89 -10.11 5.14
CA ALA A 183 -11.26 -9.15 4.23
C ALA A 183 -9.92 -9.67 3.68
N PHE A 184 -9.11 -10.36 4.50
CA PHE A 184 -7.86 -10.97 4.08
C PHE A 184 -8.07 -12.00 2.97
N VAL A 185 -9.03 -12.90 3.14
CA VAL A 185 -9.34 -13.94 2.13
C VAL A 185 -9.86 -13.31 0.85
N LEU A 186 -10.77 -12.32 0.95
CA LEU A 186 -11.30 -11.63 -0.22
C LEU A 186 -10.23 -10.81 -0.95
N PHE A 187 -9.31 -10.19 -0.21
CA PHE A 187 -8.19 -9.47 -0.82
C PHE A 187 -7.17 -10.43 -1.47
N LEU A 188 -6.90 -11.59 -0.86
CA LEU A 188 -6.07 -12.62 -1.48
C LEU A 188 -6.70 -13.15 -2.78
N ALA A 189 -8.02 -13.35 -2.80
CA ALA A 189 -8.74 -13.75 -4.01
C ALA A 189 -8.69 -12.66 -5.09
N PHE A 190 -8.83 -11.39 -4.70
CA PHE A 190 -8.68 -10.24 -5.60
C PHE A 190 -7.26 -10.18 -6.19
N ALA A 191 -6.22 -10.25 -5.36
CA ALA A 191 -4.83 -10.24 -5.81
C ALA A 191 -4.50 -11.45 -6.71
N TRP A 192 -5.08 -12.62 -6.40
CA TRP A 192 -4.95 -13.80 -7.26
C TRP A 192 -5.61 -13.58 -8.63
N PHE A 193 -6.82 -12.99 -8.65
CA PHE A 193 -7.54 -12.70 -9.90
C PHE A 193 -6.75 -11.66 -10.74
N GLU A 194 -6.25 -10.59 -10.13
CA GLU A 194 -5.45 -9.55 -10.82
C GLU A 194 -4.16 -10.13 -11.41
N LEU A 195 -3.38 -10.85 -10.59
CA LEU A 195 -2.00 -11.19 -10.90
C LEU A 195 -1.82 -12.53 -11.62
N ILE A 196 -2.74 -13.47 -11.41
CA ILE A 196 -2.53 -14.88 -11.77
C ILE A 196 -3.60 -15.40 -12.75
N ASP A 197 -4.83 -14.90 -12.65
CA ASP A 197 -5.88 -15.32 -13.59
C ASP A 197 -5.42 -15.20 -15.06
N PRO A 198 -5.73 -16.18 -15.93
CA PRO A 198 -5.34 -16.14 -17.32
C PRO A 198 -5.85 -14.93 -18.12
N ALA A 199 -7.01 -14.37 -17.74
CA ALA A 199 -7.64 -13.26 -18.47
C ALA A 199 -8.32 -12.27 -17.49
N PRO A 200 -7.57 -11.55 -16.61
CA PRO A 200 -8.14 -10.63 -15.64
C PRO A 200 -8.78 -9.40 -16.29
N ASP A 201 -8.34 -9.06 -17.51
CA ASP A 201 -8.82 -7.91 -18.26
C ASP A 201 -10.01 -8.24 -19.19
N ASP A 202 -10.41 -9.53 -19.29
CA ASP A 202 -11.61 -9.89 -20.06
C ASP A 202 -12.86 -9.26 -19.43
N PRO A 203 -13.56 -8.36 -20.16
CA PRO A 203 -14.64 -7.58 -19.57
C PRO A 203 -15.78 -8.43 -18.98
N ALA A 204 -16.18 -9.52 -19.64
CA ALA A 204 -17.27 -10.35 -19.12
C ALA A 204 -16.84 -11.17 -17.91
N ARG A 205 -15.61 -11.69 -17.91
CA ARG A 205 -15.05 -12.43 -16.77
C ARG A 205 -14.95 -11.52 -15.55
N LEU A 206 -14.44 -10.31 -15.73
CA LEU A 206 -14.34 -9.30 -14.68
C LEU A 206 -15.73 -8.86 -14.19
N ALA A 207 -16.71 -8.71 -15.09
CA ALA A 207 -18.09 -8.37 -14.72
C ALA A 207 -18.71 -9.44 -13.80
N TRP A 208 -18.52 -10.73 -14.11
CA TRP A 208 -18.96 -11.81 -13.22
C TRP A 208 -18.26 -11.79 -11.88
N ALA A 209 -16.94 -11.62 -11.86
CA ALA A 209 -16.17 -11.58 -10.62
C ALA A 209 -16.58 -10.39 -9.72
N ALA A 210 -16.66 -9.18 -10.30
CA ALA A 210 -17.05 -7.98 -9.57
C ALA A 210 -18.51 -8.00 -9.12
N GLY A 211 -19.41 -8.48 -9.97
CA GLY A 211 -20.83 -8.64 -9.66
C GLY A 211 -21.07 -9.64 -8.53
N LEU A 212 -20.41 -10.80 -8.58
CA LEU A 212 -20.47 -11.81 -7.51
C LEU A 212 -19.90 -11.26 -6.20
N TYR A 213 -18.76 -10.59 -6.24
CA TYR A 213 -18.17 -9.95 -5.07
C TYR A 213 -19.13 -8.92 -4.46
N TRP A 214 -19.77 -8.08 -5.29
CA TRP A 214 -20.75 -7.11 -4.81
C TRP A 214 -21.93 -7.80 -4.12
N LEU A 215 -22.50 -8.83 -4.73
CA LEU A 215 -23.63 -9.59 -4.19
C LEU A 215 -23.30 -10.29 -2.87
N LEU A 216 -22.14 -10.97 -2.78
CA LEU A 216 -21.70 -11.64 -1.57
C LEU A 216 -21.49 -10.65 -0.42
N SER A 217 -20.83 -9.51 -0.69
CA SER A 217 -20.64 -8.47 0.32
C SER A 217 -21.96 -7.84 0.73
N PHE A 218 -22.88 -7.60 -0.19
CA PHE A 218 -24.20 -7.05 0.12
C PHE A 218 -25.02 -8.03 0.97
N ALA A 219 -25.03 -9.32 0.62
CA ALA A 219 -25.70 -10.35 1.43
C ALA A 219 -25.11 -10.43 2.85
N ALA A 220 -23.79 -10.36 2.98
CA ALA A 220 -23.14 -10.32 4.28
C ALA A 220 -23.51 -9.05 5.08
N MET A 221 -23.63 -7.89 4.43
CA MET A 221 -24.12 -6.65 5.07
C MET A 221 -25.56 -6.74 5.54
N LEU A 222 -26.42 -7.51 4.85
CA LEU A 222 -27.78 -7.77 5.28
C LEU A 222 -27.86 -8.71 6.50
N VAL A 223 -26.89 -9.62 6.65
CA VAL A 223 -26.81 -10.58 7.76
C VAL A 223 -26.12 -9.98 8.99
N PHE A 224 -24.94 -9.37 8.79
CA PHE A 224 -24.07 -8.89 9.88
C PHE A 224 -24.18 -7.39 10.11
N GLY A 225 -24.95 -6.66 9.29
CA GLY A 225 -25.00 -5.22 9.28
C GLY A 225 -23.86 -4.57 8.48
N TYR A 226 -24.18 -3.41 7.92
CA TYR A 226 -23.22 -2.65 7.12
C TYR A 226 -21.94 -2.31 7.89
N LEU A 227 -22.06 -1.83 9.13
CA LEU A 227 -20.92 -1.38 9.92
C LEU A 227 -19.96 -2.51 10.27
N ASP A 228 -20.48 -3.65 10.74
CA ASP A 228 -19.64 -4.77 11.16
C ASP A 228 -18.93 -5.40 9.96
N TRP A 229 -19.65 -5.63 8.85
CA TRP A 229 -19.04 -6.18 7.64
C TRP A 229 -18.04 -5.23 7.00
N SER A 230 -18.32 -3.94 6.91
CA SER A 230 -17.40 -2.94 6.35
C SER A 230 -16.12 -2.78 7.17
N ARG A 231 -16.16 -3.03 8.47
CA ARG A 231 -14.98 -2.89 9.35
C ARG A 231 -14.00 -4.06 9.26
N GLY A 232 -14.46 -5.26 8.95
CA GLY A 232 -13.60 -6.45 8.98
C GLY A 232 -13.82 -7.44 7.83
N GLY A 233 -14.91 -7.33 7.06
CA GLY A 233 -15.28 -8.28 6.00
C GLY A 233 -15.07 -7.76 4.58
N GLU A 234 -15.50 -6.54 4.29
CA GLU A 234 -15.41 -5.96 2.95
C GLU A 234 -14.00 -5.39 2.72
N PHE A 235 -13.21 -6.05 1.85
CA PHE A 235 -11.78 -5.78 1.75
C PHE A 235 -11.45 -4.38 1.19
N LEU A 236 -12.23 -3.82 0.27
CA LEU A 236 -11.98 -2.47 -0.27
C LEU A 236 -12.16 -1.42 0.82
N THR A 237 -13.22 -1.53 1.64
CA THR A 237 -13.43 -0.60 2.77
C THR A 237 -12.31 -0.72 3.79
N VAL A 238 -11.87 -1.94 4.13
CA VAL A 238 -10.75 -2.17 5.03
C VAL A 238 -9.47 -1.55 4.45
N PHE A 239 -9.13 -1.88 3.20
CA PHE A 239 -7.94 -1.39 2.51
C PHE A 239 -7.92 0.13 2.41
N PHE A 240 -8.97 0.74 1.88
CA PHE A 240 -9.06 2.19 1.72
C PHE A 240 -9.07 2.93 3.06
N THR A 241 -9.67 2.37 4.10
CA THR A 241 -9.63 2.96 5.45
C THR A 241 -8.21 2.95 6.01
N MET A 242 -7.45 1.88 5.79
CA MET A 242 -6.06 1.79 6.23
C MET A 242 -5.15 2.75 5.45
N VAL A 243 -5.29 2.83 4.12
CA VAL A 243 -4.55 3.78 3.27
C VAL A 243 -4.87 5.23 3.64
N ALA A 244 -6.14 5.56 3.85
CA ALA A 244 -6.59 6.91 4.20
C ALA A 244 -6.01 7.44 5.53
N ARG A 245 -5.45 6.59 6.39
CA ARG A 245 -4.73 7.03 7.59
C ARG A 245 -3.41 7.73 7.27
N PHE A 246 -2.87 7.54 6.08
CA PHE A 246 -1.69 8.26 5.62
C PHE A 246 -2.00 9.70 5.16
N ALA A 247 -3.23 9.96 4.72
CA ALA A 247 -3.63 11.19 4.06
C ALA A 247 -3.37 12.46 4.87
N VAL A 248 -3.19 13.56 4.13
CA VAL A 248 -2.98 14.91 4.69
C VAL A 248 -4.26 15.58 5.17
N ILE A 249 -5.44 15.04 4.84
CA ILE A 249 -6.72 15.53 5.33
C ILE A 249 -7.27 14.57 6.37
N GLU A 250 -7.64 15.10 7.51
CA GLU A 250 -8.30 14.40 8.61
C GLU A 250 -9.71 14.95 8.79
N ARG A 251 -10.68 14.07 9.03
CA ARG A 251 -12.04 14.44 9.39
C ARG A 251 -12.29 14.06 10.84
N ASN A 252 -12.62 15.05 11.65
CA ASN A 252 -12.97 14.85 13.06
C ASN A 252 -14.40 14.31 13.21
N GLU A 253 -14.74 13.85 14.41
CA GLU A 253 -16.10 13.35 14.74
C GLU A 253 -17.20 14.39 14.47
N ASP A 254 -16.90 15.67 14.66
CA ASP A 254 -17.80 16.80 14.36
C ASP A 254 -17.97 17.12 12.88
N GLY A 255 -17.38 16.32 11.96
CA GLY A 255 -17.41 16.54 10.53
C GLY A 255 -16.48 17.65 10.03
N ARG A 256 -15.66 18.26 10.90
CA ARG A 256 -14.67 19.27 10.51
C ARG A 256 -13.48 18.59 9.85
N LEU A 257 -13.06 19.17 8.72
CA LEU A 257 -11.84 18.80 8.03
C LEU A 257 -10.67 19.62 8.59
N SER A 258 -9.52 18.98 8.69
CA SER A 258 -8.27 19.61 9.10
C SER A 258 -7.13 19.10 8.23
N PHE A 259 -6.19 19.96 7.90
CA PHE A 259 -4.94 19.57 7.27
C PHE A 259 -3.96 19.07 8.33
N CYS A 260 -3.32 17.93 8.08
CA CYS A 260 -2.34 17.31 8.97
C CYS A 260 -1.13 16.80 8.18
N TRP A 261 -0.03 16.49 8.86
CA TRP A 261 1.12 15.86 8.22
C TRP A 261 0.79 14.46 7.71
N PRO A 262 1.37 14.03 6.55
CA PRO A 262 1.22 12.67 6.06
C PRO A 262 1.63 11.65 7.12
N GLY A 263 0.76 10.68 7.41
CA GLY A 263 1.02 9.67 8.44
C GLY A 263 0.69 10.08 9.88
N ALA A 264 0.31 11.33 10.16
CA ALA A 264 -0.03 11.77 11.52
C ALA A 264 -1.15 10.91 12.17
N LYS A 265 -2.10 10.42 11.38
CA LYS A 265 -3.17 9.53 11.86
C LYS A 265 -2.67 8.12 12.15
N LEU A 266 -1.58 7.68 11.52
CA LEU A 266 -0.96 6.37 11.77
C LEU A 266 -0.33 6.34 13.15
N ILE A 267 0.30 7.45 13.58
CA ILE A 267 0.94 7.55 14.91
C ILE A 267 -0.09 7.33 16.03
N ASN A 268 -1.32 7.79 15.86
CA ASN A 268 -2.39 7.65 16.86
C ASN A 268 -3.25 6.38 16.68
N ALA A 269 -2.92 5.54 15.69
CA ALA A 269 -3.68 4.34 15.42
C ALA A 269 -3.57 3.32 16.57
N ALA A 270 -4.65 2.59 16.82
CA ALA A 270 -4.63 1.45 17.72
C ALA A 270 -3.84 0.29 17.12
N PRO A 271 -3.19 -0.56 17.94
CA PRO A 271 -2.55 -1.77 17.44
C PRO A 271 -3.57 -2.65 16.70
N LEU A 272 -3.18 -3.13 15.52
CA LEU A 272 -4.00 -4.08 14.76
C LEU A 272 -3.97 -5.46 15.43
N SER A 273 -5.06 -6.21 15.25
CA SER A 273 -5.09 -7.64 15.53
C SER A 273 -4.15 -8.40 14.59
N LEU A 274 -3.92 -9.68 14.89
CA LEU A 274 -3.13 -10.56 14.01
C LEU A 274 -3.67 -10.55 12.56
N SER A 275 -4.99 -10.64 12.39
CA SER A 275 -5.63 -10.62 11.07
C SER A 275 -5.46 -9.27 10.36
N GLY A 276 -5.52 -8.14 11.08
CA GLY A 276 -5.27 -6.82 10.50
C GLY A 276 -3.79 -6.62 10.13
N THR A 277 -2.88 -7.13 10.95
CA THR A 277 -1.44 -7.15 10.64
C THR A 277 -1.18 -7.99 9.38
N ALA A 278 -1.76 -9.18 9.30
CA ALA A 278 -1.65 -10.04 8.12
C ALA A 278 -2.23 -9.37 6.86
N PHE A 279 -3.34 -8.64 6.98
CA PHE A 279 -3.95 -7.93 5.86
C PHE A 279 -3.02 -6.85 5.27
N LEU A 280 -2.38 -6.01 6.10
CA LEU A 280 -1.43 -5.01 5.61
C LEU A 280 -0.17 -5.65 5.01
N LEU A 281 0.33 -6.74 5.59
CA LEU A 281 1.46 -7.48 5.04
C LEU A 281 1.10 -8.12 3.69
N LEU A 282 -0.12 -8.64 3.54
CA LEU A 282 -0.62 -9.16 2.27
C LEU A 282 -0.70 -8.06 1.22
N ALA A 283 -1.21 -6.87 1.57
CA ALA A 283 -1.31 -5.74 0.66
C ALA A 283 0.08 -5.29 0.13
N LEU A 284 1.11 -5.25 0.99
CA LEU A 284 2.46 -4.94 0.55
C LEU A 284 3.08 -6.09 -0.27
N SER A 285 2.88 -7.34 0.15
CA SER A 285 3.46 -8.49 -0.55
C SER A 285 2.86 -8.72 -1.93
N SER A 286 1.56 -8.42 -2.14
CA SER A 286 0.91 -8.59 -3.45
C SER A 286 1.49 -7.65 -4.50
N VAL A 287 1.63 -6.36 -4.21
CA VAL A 287 2.24 -5.40 -5.15
C VAL A 287 3.72 -5.70 -5.40
N SER A 288 4.42 -6.24 -4.39
CA SER A 288 5.82 -6.66 -4.56
C SER A 288 5.94 -7.92 -5.41
N PHE A 289 5.00 -8.85 -5.27
CA PHE A 289 4.94 -10.04 -6.12
C PHE A 289 4.56 -9.67 -7.56
N ASP A 290 3.67 -8.71 -7.77
CA ASP A 290 3.35 -8.21 -9.11
C ASP A 290 4.62 -7.75 -9.84
N GLY A 291 5.47 -6.95 -9.21
CA GLY A 291 6.76 -6.57 -9.77
C GLY A 291 7.71 -7.76 -10.01
N LEU A 292 7.82 -8.65 -9.02
CA LEU A 292 8.73 -9.81 -9.08
C LEU A 292 8.32 -10.83 -10.13
N SER A 293 7.03 -11.13 -10.23
CA SER A 293 6.46 -12.17 -11.09
C SER A 293 6.73 -11.95 -12.58
N LYS A 294 6.99 -10.70 -12.99
CA LYS A 294 7.27 -10.28 -14.36
C LYS A 294 8.77 -10.27 -14.68
N THR A 295 9.66 -10.54 -13.71
CA THR A 295 11.12 -10.48 -13.92
C THR A 295 11.69 -11.74 -14.57
N PHE A 296 12.74 -11.57 -15.37
CA PHE A 296 13.53 -12.70 -15.88
C PHE A 296 14.11 -13.56 -14.76
N PHE A 297 14.42 -12.96 -13.61
CA PHE A 297 14.89 -13.67 -12.42
C PHE A 297 13.84 -14.67 -11.92
N TRP A 298 12.57 -14.26 -11.78
CA TRP A 298 11.49 -15.14 -11.30
C TRP A 298 11.29 -16.34 -12.22
N PHE A 299 11.16 -16.10 -13.52
CA PHE A 299 11.00 -17.17 -14.51
C PHE A 299 12.21 -18.11 -14.56
N GLY A 300 13.42 -17.55 -14.46
CA GLY A 300 14.67 -18.32 -14.44
C GLY A 300 14.78 -19.30 -13.26
N LEU A 301 14.20 -18.99 -12.10
CA LEU A 301 14.14 -19.92 -10.96
C LEU A 301 13.40 -21.24 -11.27
N PHE A 302 12.48 -21.20 -12.24
CA PHE A 302 11.67 -22.35 -12.67
C PHE A 302 12.10 -22.90 -14.03
N GLY A 303 13.20 -22.41 -14.60
CA GLY A 303 13.69 -22.85 -15.90
C GLY A 303 12.81 -22.42 -17.08
N ILE A 304 11.97 -21.39 -16.90
CA ILE A 304 11.11 -20.85 -17.95
C ILE A 304 11.86 -19.76 -18.68
N ASN A 305 11.94 -19.87 -20.01
CA ASN A 305 12.45 -18.81 -20.87
C ASN A 305 11.34 -17.77 -21.12
N PRO A 306 11.46 -16.54 -20.59
CA PRO A 306 10.40 -15.54 -20.77
C PRO A 306 10.24 -15.07 -22.22
N LEU A 307 11.24 -15.28 -23.08
CA LEU A 307 11.14 -14.97 -24.52
C LEU A 307 10.31 -15.99 -25.30
N GLU A 308 10.12 -17.19 -24.74
CA GLU A 308 9.29 -18.27 -25.30
C GLU A 308 8.00 -18.44 -24.50
N PHE A 309 7.64 -17.44 -23.68
CA PHE A 309 6.56 -17.52 -22.70
C PHE A 309 5.20 -17.84 -23.36
N PRO A 310 4.58 -18.98 -23.05
CA PRO A 310 3.36 -19.45 -23.71
C PRO A 310 2.08 -18.78 -23.17
N GLY A 311 2.19 -17.72 -22.38
CA GLY A 311 1.10 -16.97 -21.77
C GLY A 311 0.80 -17.35 -20.31
N ARG A 312 -0.09 -16.59 -19.67
CA ARG A 312 -0.41 -16.68 -18.23
C ARG A 312 -0.87 -18.07 -17.80
N THR A 313 -1.60 -18.80 -18.66
CA THR A 313 -2.15 -20.13 -18.33
C THR A 313 -1.06 -21.13 -17.89
N ALA A 314 0.10 -21.09 -18.52
CA ALA A 314 1.20 -22.02 -18.19
C ALA A 314 1.84 -21.77 -16.82
N VAL A 315 1.71 -20.56 -16.26
CA VAL A 315 2.36 -20.16 -15.02
C VAL A 315 1.42 -19.97 -13.85
N VAL A 316 0.14 -20.31 -13.96
CA VAL A 316 -0.87 -20.21 -12.88
C VAL A 316 -0.39 -20.85 -11.58
N GLY A 317 0.17 -22.07 -11.65
CA GLY A 317 0.68 -22.79 -10.48
C GLY A 317 1.85 -22.07 -9.81
N ILE A 318 2.82 -21.62 -10.62
CA ILE A 318 4.02 -20.91 -10.16
C ILE A 318 3.63 -19.53 -9.60
N GLY A 319 2.71 -18.83 -10.27
CA GLY A 319 2.19 -17.56 -9.81
C GLY A 319 1.46 -17.69 -8.47
N THR A 320 0.58 -18.70 -8.33
CA THR A 320 -0.13 -18.98 -7.07
C THR A 320 0.84 -19.29 -5.94
N PHE A 321 1.83 -20.14 -6.18
CA PHE A 321 2.89 -20.44 -5.22
C PHE A 321 3.65 -19.18 -4.83
N GLY A 322 4.04 -18.36 -5.82
CA GLY A 322 4.82 -17.14 -5.60
C GLY A 322 4.08 -16.09 -4.78
N LEU A 323 2.79 -15.87 -5.05
CA LEU A 323 1.97 -14.93 -4.28
C LEU A 323 1.91 -15.32 -2.80
N VAL A 324 1.65 -16.60 -2.51
CA VAL A 324 1.60 -17.11 -1.13
C VAL A 324 2.98 -17.07 -0.48
N LEU A 325 4.02 -17.51 -1.20
CA LEU A 325 5.40 -17.50 -0.71
C LEU A 325 5.86 -16.09 -0.36
N MET A 326 5.59 -15.09 -1.22
CA MET A 326 5.97 -13.70 -0.97
C MET A 326 5.32 -13.15 0.30
N PHE A 327 4.03 -13.45 0.51
CA PHE A 327 3.34 -13.10 1.76
C PHE A 327 4.00 -13.76 2.98
N VAL A 328 4.26 -15.06 2.92
CA VAL A 328 4.87 -15.82 4.04
C VAL A 328 6.26 -15.28 4.37
N LEU A 329 7.10 -15.04 3.34
CA LEU A 329 8.45 -14.51 3.53
C LEU A 329 8.45 -13.11 4.14
N LEU A 330 7.61 -12.21 3.64
CA LEU A 330 7.49 -10.86 4.19
C LEU A 330 6.94 -10.88 5.62
N ALA A 331 5.93 -11.69 5.89
CA ALA A 331 5.36 -11.83 7.23
C ALA A 331 6.40 -12.40 8.22
N ALA A 332 7.14 -13.42 7.81
CA ALA A 332 8.21 -13.99 8.64
C ALA A 332 9.33 -12.97 8.90
N ALA A 333 9.80 -12.25 7.88
CA ALA A 333 10.81 -11.22 8.01
C ALA A 333 10.36 -10.07 8.94
N PHE A 334 9.10 -9.62 8.78
CA PHE A 334 8.51 -8.60 9.63
C PHE A 334 8.43 -9.07 11.09
N ILE A 335 7.88 -10.25 11.35
CA ILE A 335 7.76 -10.78 12.71
C ILE A 335 9.14 -11.00 13.33
N LEU A 336 10.12 -11.51 12.57
CA LEU A 336 11.50 -11.64 13.02
C LEU A 336 12.09 -10.29 13.42
N ALA A 337 11.91 -9.25 12.61
CA ALA A 337 12.37 -7.89 12.92
C ALA A 337 11.73 -7.37 14.21
N ILE A 338 10.43 -7.61 14.43
CA ILE A 338 9.74 -7.22 15.66
C ILE A 338 10.30 -7.99 16.87
N VAL A 339 10.46 -9.32 16.77
CA VAL A 339 11.02 -10.13 17.86
C VAL A 339 12.42 -9.67 18.25
N LEU A 340 13.28 -9.44 17.27
CA LEU A 340 14.65 -8.95 17.51
C LEU A 340 14.63 -7.56 18.15
N GLY A 341 13.80 -6.64 17.64
CA GLY A 341 13.65 -5.30 18.20
C GLY A 341 13.17 -5.31 19.65
N GLN A 342 12.16 -6.13 19.98
CA GLN A 342 11.66 -6.28 21.34
C GLN A 342 12.75 -6.86 22.29
N ARG A 343 13.54 -7.83 21.83
CA ARG A 343 14.66 -8.39 22.59
C ARG A 343 15.75 -7.35 22.84
N LEU A 344 16.17 -6.59 21.83
CA LEU A 344 17.20 -5.56 21.94
C LEU A 344 16.78 -4.42 22.89
N ALA A 345 15.51 -4.06 22.89
CA ALA A 345 14.96 -3.04 23.76
C ALA A 345 14.68 -3.53 25.19
N GLY A 346 14.80 -4.82 25.49
CA GLY A 346 14.38 -5.41 26.75
C GLY A 346 12.89 -5.17 27.03
N SER A 347 12.07 -5.28 26.00
CA SER A 347 10.64 -4.95 26.04
C SER A 347 9.81 -5.99 26.80
N LYS A 348 8.79 -5.49 27.53
CA LYS A 348 7.79 -6.33 28.21
C LYS A 348 6.44 -6.39 27.43
N HIS A 349 6.33 -5.67 26.33
CA HIS A 349 5.12 -5.69 25.50
C HIS A 349 4.97 -7.04 24.79
N SER A 350 3.71 -7.47 24.61
CA SER A 350 3.45 -8.69 23.83
C SER A 350 3.84 -8.52 22.37
N LEU A 351 4.25 -9.62 21.74
CA LEU A 351 4.58 -9.62 20.32
C LEU A 351 3.42 -9.10 19.45
N GLY A 352 2.18 -9.51 19.76
CA GLY A 352 1.00 -9.07 19.03
C GLY A 352 0.76 -7.56 19.14
N GLN A 353 0.99 -6.97 20.32
CA GLN A 353 0.87 -5.53 20.53
C GLN A 353 1.93 -4.77 19.74
N ALA A 354 3.19 -5.19 19.80
CA ALA A 354 4.28 -4.54 19.10
C ALA A 354 4.13 -4.69 17.57
N ALA A 355 3.84 -5.88 17.08
CA ALA A 355 3.60 -6.13 15.67
C ALA A 355 2.40 -5.35 15.13
N GLY A 356 1.26 -5.41 15.84
CA GLY A 356 0.04 -4.69 15.46
C GLY A 356 0.17 -3.17 15.47
N LEU A 357 1.08 -2.62 16.29
CA LEU A 357 1.38 -1.20 16.29
C LEU A 357 2.36 -0.82 15.17
N LEU A 358 3.50 -1.51 15.09
CA LEU A 358 4.56 -1.17 14.14
C LEU A 358 4.22 -1.48 12.68
N VAL A 359 3.25 -2.37 12.41
CA VAL A 359 2.79 -2.66 11.04
C VAL A 359 2.20 -1.43 10.34
N TRP A 360 1.71 -0.45 11.05
CA TRP A 360 1.22 0.79 10.47
C TRP A 360 2.30 1.57 9.70
N SER A 361 3.58 1.38 10.03
CA SER A 361 4.69 1.96 9.29
C SER A 361 4.86 1.40 7.88
N ILE A 362 4.19 0.30 7.55
CA ILE A 362 4.20 -0.28 6.19
C ILE A 362 3.32 0.52 5.22
N VAL A 363 2.31 1.23 5.72
CA VAL A 363 1.35 1.97 4.85
C VAL A 363 2.05 2.95 3.90
N PRO A 364 3.00 3.80 4.33
CA PRO A 364 3.75 4.66 3.41
C PRO A 364 4.54 3.87 2.35
N ILE A 365 5.11 2.72 2.73
CA ILE A 365 5.86 1.86 1.81
C ILE A 365 4.92 1.27 0.75
N ALA A 366 3.80 0.67 1.19
CA ALA A 366 2.83 0.07 0.28
C ALA A 366 2.28 1.10 -0.71
N LEU A 367 1.96 2.32 -0.24
CA LEU A 367 1.50 3.40 -1.10
C LEU A 367 2.59 3.85 -2.09
N ALA A 368 3.85 3.97 -1.64
CA ALA A 368 4.97 4.34 -2.51
C ALA A 368 5.21 3.30 -3.62
N TYR A 369 5.16 2.01 -3.26
CA TYR A 369 5.25 0.92 -4.25
C TYR A 369 4.09 0.96 -5.24
N HIS A 370 2.89 1.18 -4.76
CA HIS A 370 1.70 1.29 -5.59
C HIS A 370 1.82 2.43 -6.61
N VAL A 371 2.26 3.62 -6.16
CA VAL A 371 2.55 4.76 -7.06
C VAL A 371 3.61 4.37 -8.07
N ALA A 372 4.77 3.90 -7.61
CA ALA A 372 5.92 3.61 -8.48
C ALA A 372 5.60 2.52 -9.52
N HIS A 373 4.84 1.49 -9.11
CA HIS A 373 4.51 0.37 -9.99
C HIS A 373 3.49 0.75 -11.06
N TYR A 374 2.42 1.46 -10.69
CA TYR A 374 1.29 1.72 -11.58
C TYR A 374 1.30 3.11 -12.25
N LEU A 375 2.33 3.95 -12.01
CA LEU A 375 2.36 5.32 -12.54
C LEU A 375 2.27 5.36 -14.09
N ALA A 376 3.00 4.48 -14.77
CA ALA A 376 2.96 4.41 -16.24
C ALA A 376 1.59 3.97 -16.75
N ALA A 377 0.99 2.94 -16.14
CA ALA A 377 -0.34 2.47 -16.47
C ALA A 377 -1.39 3.57 -16.23
N LEU A 378 -1.32 4.28 -15.11
CA LEU A 378 -2.25 5.39 -14.82
C LEU A 378 -2.18 6.49 -15.89
N LEU A 379 -0.98 6.82 -16.38
CA LEU A 379 -0.79 7.88 -17.38
C LEU A 379 -1.34 7.49 -18.77
N VAL A 380 -1.29 6.22 -19.13
CA VAL A 380 -1.76 5.74 -20.44
C VAL A 380 -3.20 5.22 -20.36
N ASP A 381 -3.46 4.24 -19.48
CA ASP A 381 -4.77 3.58 -19.39
C ASP A 381 -5.84 4.53 -18.80
N GLY A 382 -5.42 5.54 -18.03
CA GLY A 382 -6.29 6.62 -17.61
C GLY A 382 -6.90 7.41 -18.77
N GLN A 383 -6.17 7.61 -19.86
CA GLN A 383 -6.68 8.25 -21.08
C GLN A 383 -7.72 7.33 -21.77
N TYR A 384 -7.42 6.03 -21.91
CA TYR A 384 -8.38 5.05 -22.42
C TYR A 384 -9.65 4.99 -21.56
N ALA A 385 -9.52 5.09 -20.24
CA ALA A 385 -10.67 5.09 -19.34
C ALA A 385 -11.59 6.29 -19.59
N VAL A 386 -11.03 7.49 -19.80
CA VAL A 386 -11.81 8.70 -20.12
C VAL A 386 -12.53 8.56 -21.46
N ALA A 387 -11.87 8.01 -22.47
CA ALA A 387 -12.48 7.74 -23.77
C ALA A 387 -13.60 6.68 -23.69
N ALA A 388 -13.33 5.53 -23.06
CA ALA A 388 -14.29 4.43 -22.94
C ALA A 388 -15.52 4.79 -22.10
N LEU A 389 -15.40 5.65 -21.10
CA LEU A 389 -16.56 6.13 -20.33
C LEU A 389 -17.51 6.99 -21.16
N SER A 390 -17.05 7.58 -22.27
CA SER A 390 -17.87 8.36 -23.18
C SER A 390 -18.74 7.49 -24.11
N ASP A 391 -18.33 6.22 -24.36
CA ASP A 391 -19.08 5.23 -25.12
C ASP A 391 -19.04 3.84 -24.44
N PRO A 392 -19.71 3.67 -23.30
CA PRO A 392 -19.55 2.48 -22.46
C PRO A 392 -20.00 1.17 -23.11
N PHE A 393 -20.78 1.22 -24.19
CA PHE A 393 -21.28 0.03 -24.90
C PHE A 393 -20.72 -0.11 -26.32
N ALA A 394 -19.79 0.76 -26.72
CA ALA A 394 -19.23 0.80 -28.08
C ALA A 394 -20.32 0.93 -29.17
N LEU A 395 -21.29 1.82 -28.95
CA LEU A 395 -22.41 2.09 -29.85
C LEU A 395 -22.23 3.35 -30.69
N GLY A 396 -21.05 3.97 -30.63
CA GLY A 396 -20.75 5.23 -31.30
C GLY A 396 -21.27 6.46 -30.54
N TRP A 397 -21.46 6.33 -29.23
CA TRP A 397 -21.82 7.44 -28.37
C TRP A 397 -20.62 8.35 -28.07
N ASN A 398 -20.91 9.60 -27.78
CA ASN A 398 -19.90 10.54 -27.30
C ASN A 398 -20.49 11.38 -26.15
N LEU A 399 -20.78 10.71 -25.02
CA LEU A 399 -21.54 11.28 -23.89
C LEU A 399 -20.83 12.48 -23.23
N PHE A 400 -19.50 12.46 -23.20
CA PHE A 400 -18.68 13.48 -22.55
C PHE A 400 -17.77 14.25 -23.53
N GLY A 401 -17.89 14.00 -24.84
CA GLY A 401 -17.04 14.61 -25.85
C GLY A 401 -15.62 14.06 -25.92
N THR A 402 -15.37 12.89 -25.30
CA THR A 402 -14.02 12.31 -25.18
C THR A 402 -13.86 10.97 -25.91
N ALA A 403 -14.89 10.48 -26.62
CA ALA A 403 -14.83 9.19 -27.31
C ALA A 403 -13.73 9.13 -28.38
N ASP A 404 -13.52 10.26 -29.09
CA ASP A 404 -12.53 10.38 -30.17
C ASP A 404 -11.20 11.00 -29.68
N MET A 405 -10.95 11.00 -28.38
CA MET A 405 -9.72 11.56 -27.81
C MET A 405 -8.51 10.77 -28.28
N GLN A 406 -7.49 11.46 -28.78
CA GLN A 406 -6.21 10.84 -29.13
C GLN A 406 -5.46 10.42 -27.88
N ILE A 407 -5.02 9.16 -27.86
CA ILE A 407 -4.25 8.59 -26.74
C ILE A 407 -2.78 8.90 -26.96
N GLU A 408 -2.18 9.62 -26.04
CA GLU A 408 -0.78 9.98 -26.07
C GLU A 408 0.09 8.98 -25.28
N ALA A 409 0.36 7.81 -25.88
CA ALA A 409 1.27 6.82 -25.28
C ALA A 409 2.72 7.32 -25.23
N GLY A 410 3.08 8.35 -26.01
CA GLY A 410 4.39 9.00 -26.01
C GLY A 410 4.81 9.58 -24.65
N VAL A 411 3.85 9.81 -23.73
CA VAL A 411 4.12 10.28 -22.37
C VAL A 411 5.01 9.30 -21.56
N VAL A 412 5.03 8.02 -21.91
CA VAL A 412 5.85 6.98 -21.26
C VAL A 412 6.92 6.41 -22.20
N ALA A 413 6.94 6.82 -23.47
CA ALA A 413 7.87 6.34 -24.48
C ALA A 413 9.04 7.33 -24.71
N GLY A 414 10.24 6.80 -25.01
CA GLY A 414 11.43 7.61 -25.30
C GLY A 414 12.34 7.83 -24.10
N ALA A 415 13.55 8.34 -24.39
CA ALA A 415 14.61 8.46 -23.38
C ALA A 415 14.29 9.48 -22.28
N ASP A 416 13.74 10.64 -22.66
CA ASP A 416 13.38 11.71 -21.70
C ASP A 416 12.24 11.28 -20.79
N SER A 417 11.22 10.65 -21.36
CA SER A 417 10.08 10.10 -20.59
C SER A 417 10.54 8.99 -19.63
N ALA A 418 11.40 8.09 -20.10
CA ALA A 418 11.96 7.02 -19.27
C ALA A 418 12.81 7.59 -18.12
N TRP A 419 13.62 8.62 -18.37
CA TRP A 419 14.41 9.30 -17.34
C TRP A 419 13.52 9.97 -16.30
N TRP A 420 12.52 10.73 -16.73
CA TRP A 420 11.58 11.41 -15.84
C TRP A 420 10.79 10.41 -14.99
N LEU A 421 10.21 9.40 -15.64
CA LEU A 421 9.41 8.37 -14.97
C LEU A 421 10.23 7.61 -13.92
N TRP A 422 11.46 7.19 -14.29
CA TRP A 422 12.39 6.55 -13.36
C TRP A 422 12.66 7.42 -12.12
N ASN A 423 12.99 8.71 -12.32
CA ASN A 423 13.32 9.59 -11.21
C ASN A 423 12.12 9.80 -10.26
N VAL A 424 10.91 9.93 -10.81
CA VAL A 424 9.69 10.03 -10.00
C VAL A 424 9.45 8.74 -9.24
N GLN A 425 9.50 7.59 -9.90
CA GLN A 425 9.27 6.29 -9.28
C GLN A 425 10.30 6.00 -8.17
N ALA A 426 11.58 6.17 -8.46
CA ALA A 426 12.66 5.99 -7.48
C ALA A 426 12.54 6.97 -6.31
N GLY A 427 12.26 8.24 -6.60
CA GLY A 427 12.04 9.28 -5.59
C GLY A 427 10.88 8.96 -4.66
N VAL A 428 9.76 8.48 -5.19
CA VAL A 428 8.57 8.07 -4.42
C VAL A 428 8.89 6.87 -3.53
N ILE A 429 9.61 5.85 -4.03
CA ILE A 429 10.04 4.70 -3.23
C ILE A 429 10.90 5.16 -2.05
N ILE A 430 11.94 5.97 -2.31
CA ILE A 430 12.85 6.46 -1.27
C ILE A 430 12.08 7.30 -0.24
N ALA A 431 11.26 8.25 -0.69
CA ALA A 431 10.47 9.11 0.19
C ALA A 431 9.48 8.31 1.04
N GLY A 432 8.82 7.31 0.46
CA GLY A 432 7.90 6.41 1.17
C GLY A 432 8.59 5.64 2.29
N HIS A 433 9.81 5.15 2.05
CA HIS A 433 10.60 4.46 3.07
C HIS A 433 11.10 5.41 4.17
N MET A 434 11.53 6.62 3.83
CA MET A 434 11.90 7.64 4.82
C MET A 434 10.71 8.02 5.72
N LEU A 435 9.52 8.19 5.12
CA LEU A 435 8.27 8.42 5.87
C LEU A 435 7.90 7.21 6.73
N ALA A 436 8.12 5.99 6.25
CA ALA A 436 7.89 4.78 7.02
C ALA A 436 8.81 4.70 8.25
N VAL A 437 10.08 5.04 8.10
CA VAL A 437 11.03 5.12 9.23
C VAL A 437 10.60 6.18 10.25
N LEU A 438 10.14 7.34 9.77
CA LEU A 438 9.60 8.41 10.62
C LEU A 438 8.35 7.96 11.40
N VAL A 439 7.40 7.30 10.72
CA VAL A 439 6.19 6.74 11.34
C VAL A 439 6.58 5.63 12.34
N ALA A 440 7.47 4.71 11.96
CA ALA A 440 7.94 3.64 12.83
C ALA A 440 8.59 4.20 14.10
N HIS A 441 9.35 5.30 13.99
CA HIS A 441 9.97 5.96 15.13
C HIS A 441 8.94 6.53 16.10
N GLY A 442 7.92 7.25 15.59
CA GLY A 442 6.82 7.75 16.42
C GLY A 442 6.01 6.62 17.10
N LEU A 443 5.82 5.49 16.40
CA LEU A 443 5.16 4.31 16.99
C LEU A 443 6.05 3.60 18.02
N ALA A 444 7.36 3.53 17.80
CA ALA A 444 8.33 2.97 18.74
C ALA A 444 8.37 3.76 20.06
N TRP A 445 8.23 5.09 20.00
CA TRP A 445 8.11 5.96 21.18
C TRP A 445 6.86 5.61 22.03
N ARG A 446 5.76 5.24 21.41
CA ARG A 446 4.56 4.80 22.15
C ARG A 446 4.77 3.49 22.90
N LEU A 447 5.65 2.62 22.40
CA LEU A 447 6.04 1.38 23.09
C LEU A 447 7.09 1.62 24.17
N HIS A 448 8.04 2.51 23.89
CA HIS A 448 9.21 2.72 24.74
C HIS A 448 9.47 4.22 24.93
N PRO A 449 9.06 4.81 26.08
CA PRO A 449 9.30 6.24 26.35
C PRO A 449 10.79 6.63 26.49
N VAL A 450 11.70 5.66 26.62
CA VAL A 450 13.14 5.90 26.70
C VAL A 450 13.73 5.92 25.30
N PRO A 451 14.43 7.00 24.86
CA PRO A 451 14.95 7.17 23.48
C PRO A 451 15.75 5.98 22.98
N ALA A 452 16.71 5.51 23.77
CA ALA A 452 17.56 4.39 23.41
C ALA A 452 16.77 3.08 23.21
N ARG A 453 15.74 2.82 24.01
CA ARG A 453 14.90 1.63 23.85
C ARG A 453 13.99 1.75 22.64
N ALA A 454 13.44 2.93 22.37
CA ALA A 454 12.67 3.19 21.15
C ALA A 454 13.51 2.93 19.89
N ALA A 455 14.72 3.51 19.82
CA ALA A 455 15.65 3.30 18.71
C ALA A 455 16.04 1.81 18.56
N LEU A 456 16.39 1.12 19.65
CA LEU A 456 16.74 -0.30 19.63
C LEU A 456 15.57 -1.20 19.20
N SER A 457 14.34 -0.89 19.62
CA SER A 457 13.16 -1.64 19.23
C SER A 457 12.84 -1.52 17.73
N GLN A 458 13.14 -0.36 17.14
CA GLN A 458 12.92 -0.07 15.74
C GLN A 458 14.07 -0.57 14.84
N PHE A 459 15.28 -0.71 15.35
CA PHE A 459 16.48 -0.96 14.56
C PHE A 459 16.37 -2.14 13.59
N PRO A 460 15.94 -3.37 14.00
CA PRO A 460 15.80 -4.49 13.06
C PRO A 460 14.72 -4.23 11.99
N LEU A 461 13.65 -3.52 12.33
CA LEU A 461 12.62 -3.12 11.37
C LEU A 461 13.19 -2.11 10.35
N THR A 462 14.04 -1.19 10.78
CA THR A 462 14.74 -0.26 9.87
C THR A 462 15.68 -1.00 8.93
N VAL A 463 16.41 -2.02 9.41
CA VAL A 463 17.23 -2.87 8.54
C VAL A 463 16.35 -3.56 7.48
N LEU A 464 15.20 -4.09 7.87
CA LEU A 464 14.23 -4.66 6.92
C LEU A 464 13.75 -3.60 5.91
N MET A 465 13.45 -2.38 6.34
CA MET A 465 13.03 -1.28 5.46
C MET A 465 14.12 -0.90 4.46
N ILE A 466 15.40 -0.85 4.88
CA ILE A 466 16.54 -0.62 3.98
C ILE A 466 16.65 -1.74 2.94
N ALA A 467 16.59 -3.00 3.37
CA ALA A 467 16.61 -4.14 2.46
C ALA A 467 15.44 -4.10 1.48
N TYR A 468 14.27 -3.68 1.94
CA TYR A 468 13.08 -3.54 1.12
C TYR A 468 13.16 -2.35 0.14
N THR A 469 13.85 -1.26 0.52
CA THR A 469 14.19 -0.15 -0.41
C THR A 469 15.07 -0.65 -1.55
N VAL A 470 16.13 -1.42 -1.21
CA VAL A 470 17.02 -2.03 -2.21
C VAL A 470 16.22 -2.95 -3.13
N PHE A 471 15.37 -3.80 -2.57
CA PHE A 471 14.52 -4.72 -3.33
C PHE A 471 13.58 -3.97 -4.29
N GLY A 472 12.90 -2.91 -3.84
CA GLY A 472 11.99 -2.15 -4.69
C GLY A 472 12.68 -1.39 -5.82
N LEU A 473 13.81 -0.78 -5.54
CA LEU A 473 14.61 -0.10 -6.57
C LEU A 473 15.22 -1.11 -7.55
N TRP A 474 15.59 -2.31 -7.08
CA TRP A 474 16.03 -3.40 -7.92
C TRP A 474 14.88 -3.90 -8.83
N LEU A 475 13.68 -4.11 -8.29
CA LEU A 475 12.51 -4.49 -9.10
C LEU A 475 12.23 -3.46 -10.20
N LEU A 476 12.33 -2.18 -9.87
CA LEU A 476 12.12 -1.09 -10.82
C LEU A 476 13.18 -1.09 -11.92
N ALA A 477 14.44 -1.44 -11.59
CA ALA A 477 15.58 -1.48 -12.52
C ALA A 477 15.66 -2.77 -13.35
N THR A 478 14.96 -3.84 -12.91
CA THR A 478 15.09 -5.16 -13.53
C THR A 478 14.22 -5.25 -14.78
N PRO A 479 14.74 -5.81 -15.90
CA PRO A 479 13.95 -6.08 -17.08
C PRO A 479 12.74 -6.98 -16.76
N ALA A 480 11.58 -6.61 -17.28
CA ALA A 480 10.36 -7.40 -17.16
C ALA A 480 10.06 -8.09 -18.49
N ALA A 481 9.57 -9.33 -18.43
CA ALA A 481 8.89 -9.96 -19.53
C ALA A 481 7.55 -9.23 -19.74
N GLY A 482 7.36 -8.61 -20.88
CA GLY A 482 6.17 -7.83 -21.24
C GLY A 482 4.99 -8.71 -21.58
#